data_aa6d8711a4384f15a66b7d18d3755052
#
_entry.id   aa6d8711a4384f15a66b7d18d3755052
#
_cell.length_a   1.000
_cell.length_b   1.000
_cell.length_c   1.000
_cell.angle_alpha   90.00
_cell.angle_beta   90.00
_cell.angle_gamma   90.00
#
_symmetry.space_group_name_H-M   'P 1'
#
loop_
_entity.id
_entity.type
_entity.pdbx_description
1 polymer ?
#
loop_
_entity_poly.entity_id
_entity_poly.type
_entity_poly.pdbx_seq_one_letter_code
_entity_poly.pdbx_strand_id
1 'polypeptide(L)'
;MGQEEKYMDEYIKEISEKIEDKKEYYAKISDKIWEYAEPRFQEYKSSELLQQTLKKEGFSIKSNLAGEETAFIAEYGSGKPVIGFLGEFDALPGLSQKADTTERIPEEKTSDSKYESVPEREKKQNPDSGHTDNCGHGCGHQLIGTGTLASVIALKDFMKEHQPERNNPLLRLPSRRKRRRQSGSRTRRLFR
;
A
#
# COMPACT_ATOMS: atom_id res chain seq x y z
N MET A 1 37.03 -1.03 -7.01
CA MET A 1 35.83 -0.68 -6.25
C MET A 1 36.16 0.53 -5.40
N GLY A 2 35.51 1.65 -5.66
CA GLY A 2 35.75 2.90 -4.95
C GLY A 2 35.20 2.85 -3.51
N GLN A 3 35.70 3.73 -2.66
CA GLN A 3 35.29 3.81 -1.26
C GLN A 3 33.76 4.09 -1.14
N GLU A 4 33.20 4.86 -2.08
CA GLU A 4 31.74 5.14 -2.15
C GLU A 4 30.91 3.91 -2.48
N GLU A 5 31.38 3.02 -3.38
CA GLU A 5 30.69 1.76 -3.70
C GLU A 5 30.62 0.85 -2.47
N LYS A 6 31.68 0.78 -1.69
CA LYS A 6 31.71 -0.02 -0.46
C LYS A 6 30.71 0.47 0.58
N TYR A 7 30.59 1.78 0.80
CA TYR A 7 29.59 2.34 1.72
C TYR A 7 28.16 2.10 1.24
N MET A 8 27.92 2.17 -0.07
CA MET A 8 26.60 1.89 -0.66
C MET A 8 26.20 0.44 -0.41
N ASP A 9 27.11 -0.51 -0.61
CA ASP A 9 26.85 -1.93 -0.37
C ASP A 9 26.56 -2.22 1.11
N GLU A 10 27.27 -1.56 2.03
CA GLU A 10 27.02 -1.68 3.49
C GLU A 10 25.62 -1.14 3.85
N TYR A 11 25.19 -0.01 3.30
CA TYR A 11 23.86 0.56 3.55
C TYR A 11 22.73 -0.28 2.96
N ILE A 12 22.91 -0.80 1.74
CA ILE A 12 21.95 -1.71 1.11
C ILE A 12 21.79 -2.97 1.96
N LYS A 13 22.88 -3.52 2.43
CA LYS A 13 22.86 -4.71 3.31
C LYS A 13 22.11 -4.42 4.60
N GLU A 14 22.42 -3.33 5.28
CA GLU A 14 21.76 -2.95 6.54
C GLU A 14 20.25 -2.74 6.36
N ILE A 15 19.81 -2.03 5.30
CA ILE A 15 18.39 -1.84 5.02
C ILE A 15 17.72 -3.18 4.71
N SER A 16 18.39 -4.07 3.98
CA SER A 16 17.88 -5.40 3.67
C SER A 16 17.72 -6.27 4.91
N GLU A 17 18.66 -6.21 5.85
CA GLU A 17 18.59 -6.92 7.13
C GLU A 17 17.39 -6.43 7.96
N LYS A 18 17.12 -5.12 8.01
CA LYS A 18 15.94 -4.56 8.69
C LYS A 18 14.61 -5.07 8.11
N ILE A 19 14.56 -5.34 6.81
CA ILE A 19 13.37 -5.95 6.16
C ILE A 19 13.29 -7.43 6.52
N GLU A 20 14.40 -8.15 6.45
CA GLU A 20 14.47 -9.60 6.73
C GLU A 20 14.08 -9.91 8.17
N ASP A 21 14.52 -9.10 9.14
CA ASP A 21 14.19 -9.25 10.56
C ASP A 21 12.67 -9.17 10.84
N LYS A 22 11.93 -8.46 9.98
CA LYS A 22 10.48 -8.30 10.09
C LYS A 22 9.71 -9.08 9.01
N LYS A 23 10.33 -10.00 8.28
CA LYS A 23 9.70 -10.69 7.13
C LYS A 23 8.38 -11.37 7.47
N GLU A 24 8.32 -12.10 8.58
CA GLU A 24 7.10 -12.79 9.03
C GLU A 24 5.96 -11.80 9.35
N TYR A 25 6.31 -10.63 9.85
CA TYR A 25 5.35 -9.57 10.12
C TYR A 25 4.77 -9.01 8.81
N TYR A 26 5.63 -8.75 7.83
CA TYR A 26 5.21 -8.27 6.53
C TYR A 26 4.43 -9.34 5.74
N ALA A 27 4.84 -10.60 5.79
CA ALA A 27 4.11 -11.70 5.18
C ALA A 27 2.66 -11.75 5.70
N LYS A 28 2.45 -11.68 7.02
CA LYS A 28 1.11 -11.65 7.62
C LYS A 28 0.26 -10.45 7.16
N ILE A 29 0.87 -9.31 6.88
CA ILE A 29 0.13 -8.15 6.32
C ILE A 29 -0.28 -8.44 4.88
N SER A 30 0.62 -8.98 4.07
CA SER A 30 0.33 -9.39 2.69
C SER A 30 -0.78 -10.42 2.63
N ASP A 31 -0.72 -11.45 3.49
CA ASP A 31 -1.73 -12.51 3.56
C ASP A 31 -3.11 -11.96 3.91
N LYS A 32 -3.18 -11.01 4.87
CA LYS A 32 -4.45 -10.36 5.21
C LYS A 32 -5.03 -9.54 4.05
N ILE A 33 -4.19 -8.80 3.31
CA ILE A 33 -4.65 -8.06 2.14
C ILE A 33 -5.11 -9.04 1.05
N TRP A 34 -4.42 -10.18 0.88
CA TRP A 34 -4.85 -11.26 0.02
C TRP A 34 -6.23 -11.79 0.41
N GLU A 35 -6.46 -12.08 1.69
CA GLU A 35 -7.74 -12.57 2.21
C GLU A 35 -8.87 -11.55 2.02
N TYR A 36 -8.59 -10.25 2.20
CA TYR A 36 -9.60 -9.20 2.00
C TYR A 36 -10.03 -9.10 0.55
N ALA A 37 -9.10 -9.28 -0.39
CA ALA A 37 -9.34 -9.24 -1.83
C ALA A 37 -10.32 -8.13 -2.26
N GLU A 38 -10.11 -6.94 -1.72
CA GLU A 38 -10.98 -5.78 -1.94
C GLU A 38 -10.70 -5.15 -3.30
N PRO A 39 -11.73 -4.93 -4.13
CA PRO A 39 -11.54 -4.33 -5.44
C PRO A 39 -11.23 -2.84 -5.32
N ARG A 40 -10.72 -2.28 -6.41
CA ARG A 40 -10.41 -0.86 -6.54
C ARG A 40 -11.56 0.05 -6.06
N PHE A 41 -11.22 1.03 -5.25
CA PHE A 41 -12.11 2.00 -4.59
C PHE A 41 -12.93 1.43 -3.41
N GLN A 42 -12.69 0.22 -3.03
CA GLN A 42 -13.36 -0.45 -1.91
C GLN A 42 -12.35 -1.13 -0.97
N GLU A 43 -11.09 -0.74 -1.03
CA GLU A 43 -9.98 -1.31 -0.28
C GLU A 43 -9.99 -0.81 1.20
N TYR A 44 -11.15 -0.84 1.86
CA TYR A 44 -11.31 -0.25 3.20
C TYR A 44 -10.47 -0.94 4.26
N LYS A 45 -10.53 -2.27 4.34
CA LYS A 45 -9.79 -3.05 5.34
C LYS A 45 -8.28 -3.02 5.05
N SER A 46 -7.92 -3.15 3.79
CA SER A 46 -6.52 -3.11 3.33
C SER A 46 -5.91 -1.75 3.60
N SER A 47 -6.62 -0.67 3.28
CA SER A 47 -6.20 0.70 3.55
C SER A 47 -6.05 0.95 5.05
N GLU A 48 -7.03 0.54 5.86
CA GLU A 48 -6.99 0.70 7.30
C GLU A 48 -5.82 -0.07 7.93
N LEU A 49 -5.58 -1.32 7.52
CA LEU A 49 -4.47 -2.13 7.99
C LEU A 49 -3.12 -1.45 7.73
N LEU A 50 -2.91 -0.96 6.50
CA LEU A 50 -1.67 -0.26 6.12
C LEU A 50 -1.51 1.06 6.89
N GLN A 51 -2.58 1.86 7.02
CA GLN A 51 -2.56 3.11 7.77
C GLN A 51 -2.26 2.89 9.25
N GLN A 52 -2.90 1.91 9.88
CA GLN A 52 -2.66 1.59 11.29
C GLN A 52 -1.22 1.10 11.52
N THR A 53 -0.69 0.29 10.60
CA THR A 53 0.69 -0.17 10.66
C THR A 53 1.66 1.01 10.59
N LEU A 54 1.51 1.89 9.61
CA LEU A 54 2.37 3.07 9.46
C LEU A 54 2.24 4.04 10.65
N LYS A 55 1.04 4.21 11.18
CA LYS A 55 0.83 5.05 12.38
C LYS A 55 1.56 4.51 13.60
N LYS A 56 1.55 3.18 13.81
CA LYS A 56 2.33 2.52 14.89
C LYS A 56 3.82 2.72 14.71
N GLU A 57 4.29 2.78 13.48
CA GLU A 57 5.69 3.03 13.12
C GLU A 57 6.06 4.54 13.15
N GLY A 58 5.14 5.42 13.58
CA GLY A 58 5.40 6.84 13.80
C GLY A 58 5.19 7.74 12.58
N PHE A 59 4.53 7.25 11.53
CA PHE A 59 4.15 8.08 10.39
C PHE A 59 2.90 8.90 10.71
N SER A 60 2.83 10.12 10.20
CA SER A 60 1.61 10.92 10.19
C SER A 60 0.75 10.54 8.97
N ILE A 61 -0.55 10.33 9.19
CA ILE A 61 -1.46 9.83 8.15
C ILE A 61 -2.42 10.95 7.73
N LYS A 62 -2.59 11.11 6.41
CA LYS A 62 -3.64 11.92 5.80
C LYS A 62 -4.49 11.02 4.92
N SER A 63 -5.73 10.80 5.30
CA SER A 63 -6.70 9.93 4.61
C SER A 63 -7.64 10.73 3.72
N ASN A 64 -8.47 10.03 2.95
CA ASN A 64 -9.51 10.63 2.09
C ASN A 64 -8.94 11.65 1.09
N LEU A 65 -7.93 11.23 0.34
CA LEU A 65 -7.25 12.12 -0.61
C LEU A 65 -8.11 12.36 -1.85
N ALA A 66 -8.34 13.63 -2.16
CA ALA A 66 -9.12 14.04 -3.32
C ALA A 66 -10.55 13.45 -3.37
N GLY A 67 -11.15 13.17 -2.20
CA GLY A 67 -12.47 12.58 -2.08
C GLY A 67 -12.50 11.06 -2.21
N GLU A 68 -11.34 10.43 -2.17
CA GLU A 68 -11.20 8.98 -2.23
C GLU A 68 -10.95 8.42 -0.82
N GLU A 69 -11.94 7.73 -0.25
CA GLU A 69 -11.95 7.30 1.15
C GLU A 69 -10.81 6.35 1.51
N THR A 70 -10.46 5.43 0.60
CA THR A 70 -9.40 4.43 0.83
C THR A 70 -8.00 4.94 0.46
N ALA A 71 -7.90 6.12 -0.19
CA ALA A 71 -6.61 6.72 -0.52
C ALA A 71 -6.02 7.48 0.67
N PHE A 72 -4.73 7.30 0.91
CA PHE A 72 -4.02 7.98 1.99
C PHE A 72 -2.60 8.37 1.60
N ILE A 73 -2.02 9.27 2.36
CA ILE A 73 -0.58 9.55 2.39
C ILE A 73 -0.08 9.34 3.82
N ALA A 74 1.00 8.59 3.97
CA ALA A 74 1.77 8.52 5.20
C ALA A 74 3.07 9.31 5.04
N GLU A 75 3.40 10.14 6.00
CA GLU A 75 4.57 11.01 5.97
C GLU A 75 5.44 10.81 7.22
N TYR A 76 6.76 10.73 7.02
CA TYR A 76 7.74 10.70 8.10
C TYR A 76 8.92 11.62 7.78
N GLY A 77 9.40 12.38 8.76
CA GLY A 77 10.42 13.41 8.56
C GLY A 77 9.84 14.76 8.15
N SER A 78 10.68 15.74 7.92
CA SER A 78 10.27 17.11 7.59
C SER A 78 11.22 17.86 6.65
N GLY A 79 12.34 17.23 6.30
CA GLY A 79 13.42 17.85 5.52
C GLY A 79 13.24 17.73 4.01
N LYS A 80 14.33 17.99 3.33
CA LYS A 80 14.49 17.79 1.89
C LYS A 80 15.70 16.89 1.65
N PRO A 81 15.70 16.08 0.58
CA PRO A 81 14.64 15.95 -0.44
C PRO A 81 13.35 15.31 0.09
N VAL A 82 12.26 15.39 -0.71
CA VAL A 82 11.03 14.62 -0.49
C VAL A 82 11.12 13.36 -1.34
N ILE A 83 11.11 12.20 -0.69
CA ILE A 83 11.20 10.90 -1.36
C ILE A 83 9.81 10.25 -1.28
N GLY A 84 9.22 9.93 -2.43
CA GLY A 84 7.90 9.32 -2.53
C GLY A 84 7.97 7.84 -2.93
N PHE A 85 7.24 6.99 -2.20
CA PHE A 85 7.03 5.59 -2.51
C PHE A 85 5.57 5.37 -2.84
N LEU A 86 5.26 4.68 -3.93
CA LEU A 86 3.89 4.42 -4.38
C LEU A 86 3.52 2.96 -4.09
N GLY A 87 2.41 2.74 -3.38
CA GLY A 87 1.85 1.42 -3.12
C GLY A 87 0.46 1.27 -3.76
N GLU A 88 0.20 0.09 -4.33
CA GLU A 88 -1.10 -0.35 -4.81
C GLU A 88 -1.47 -1.60 -4.01
N PHE A 89 -2.76 -1.78 -3.67
CA PHE A 89 -3.21 -2.91 -2.85
C PHE A 89 -4.64 -3.36 -3.17
N ASP A 90 -5.16 -2.97 -4.34
CA ASP A 90 -6.46 -3.38 -4.85
C ASP A 90 -6.42 -4.78 -5.50
N ALA A 91 -7.49 -5.54 -5.34
CA ALA A 91 -7.72 -6.80 -6.03
C ALA A 91 -8.46 -6.59 -7.36
N LEU A 92 -8.48 -7.60 -8.20
CA LEU A 92 -9.12 -7.58 -9.50
C LEU A 92 -10.39 -8.45 -9.49
N PRO A 93 -11.49 -7.97 -10.10
CA PRO A 93 -12.70 -8.78 -10.26
C PRO A 93 -12.46 -10.05 -11.07
N GLY A 94 -13.13 -11.14 -10.69
CA GLY A 94 -13.10 -12.42 -11.40
C GLY A 94 -11.82 -13.24 -11.21
N LEU A 95 -10.90 -12.82 -10.33
CA LEU A 95 -9.62 -13.48 -10.08
C LEU A 95 -9.53 -14.10 -8.68
N SER A 96 -10.66 -14.41 -8.06
CA SER A 96 -10.66 -15.17 -6.80
C SER A 96 -9.99 -16.52 -7.00
N GLN A 97 -9.07 -16.86 -6.11
CA GLN A 97 -8.29 -18.09 -6.20
C GLN A 97 -7.99 -18.61 -4.80
N LYS A 98 -8.25 -19.89 -4.59
CA LYS A 98 -7.88 -20.59 -3.37
C LYS A 98 -6.36 -20.72 -3.28
N ALA A 99 -5.82 -20.51 -2.07
CA ALA A 99 -4.39 -20.69 -1.82
C ALA A 99 -3.95 -22.15 -2.02
N ASP A 100 -2.67 -22.35 -2.24
CA ASP A 100 -2.01 -23.66 -2.29
C ASP A 100 -2.55 -24.65 -3.35
N THR A 101 -3.15 -24.15 -4.43
CA THR A 101 -3.59 -24.97 -5.56
C THR A 101 -3.20 -24.34 -6.89
N THR A 102 -2.86 -25.20 -7.87
CA THR A 102 -2.62 -24.81 -9.25
C THR A 102 -3.88 -24.84 -10.12
N GLU A 103 -4.95 -25.42 -9.60
CA GLU A 103 -6.25 -25.46 -10.26
C GLU A 103 -7.02 -24.16 -9.97
N ARG A 104 -7.81 -23.72 -10.94
CA ARG A 104 -8.68 -22.53 -10.74
C ARG A 104 -9.87 -22.89 -9.84
N ILE A 105 -9.69 -22.69 -8.56
CA ILE A 105 -10.73 -22.87 -7.55
C ILE A 105 -11.00 -21.53 -6.90
N PRO A 106 -12.16 -20.89 -7.14
CA PRO A 106 -12.53 -19.66 -6.46
C PRO A 106 -12.62 -19.88 -4.94
N GLU A 107 -12.17 -18.91 -4.16
CA GLU A 107 -12.38 -18.90 -2.72
C GLU A 107 -13.87 -18.64 -2.44
N GLU A 108 -14.50 -19.50 -1.65
CA GLU A 108 -15.86 -19.25 -1.18
C GLU A 108 -15.82 -18.16 -0.11
N LYS A 109 -16.36 -16.98 -0.42
CA LYS A 109 -16.49 -15.92 0.59
C LYS A 109 -17.54 -16.36 1.61
N THR A 110 -17.11 -16.53 2.86
CA THR A 110 -18.03 -16.68 3.98
C THR A 110 -18.84 -15.38 4.15
N SER A 111 -20.13 -15.53 4.46
CA SER A 111 -21.13 -14.45 4.54
C SER A 111 -20.87 -13.38 5.63
N ASP A 112 -19.74 -13.41 6.29
CA ASP A 112 -19.36 -12.46 7.36
C ASP A 112 -18.78 -11.13 6.87
N SER A 113 -18.82 -10.85 5.57
CA SER A 113 -18.40 -9.55 5.07
C SER A 113 -19.46 -8.51 5.43
N LYS A 114 -19.21 -7.71 6.45
CA LYS A 114 -20.02 -6.54 6.88
C LYS A 114 -20.19 -5.46 5.78
N TYR A 115 -19.75 -5.72 4.58
CA TYR A 115 -19.80 -4.82 3.44
C TYR A 115 -20.74 -5.35 2.34
N GLU A 116 -21.93 -5.79 2.76
CA GLU A 116 -22.93 -6.38 1.86
C GLU A 116 -23.59 -5.40 0.88
N SER A 117 -23.31 -4.12 0.93
CA SER A 117 -23.89 -3.21 -0.06
C SER A 117 -22.93 -2.08 -0.40
N VAL A 118 -22.39 -2.14 -1.60
CA VAL A 118 -21.85 -0.95 -2.25
C VAL A 118 -22.96 0.09 -2.30
N PRO A 119 -22.77 1.29 -1.75
CA PRO A 119 -23.80 2.34 -1.80
C PRO A 119 -24.25 2.57 -3.24
N GLU A 120 -25.56 2.72 -3.46
CA GLU A 120 -26.16 2.95 -4.80
C GLU A 120 -25.50 4.11 -5.56
N ARG A 121 -24.97 5.09 -4.83
CA ARG A 121 -24.21 6.22 -5.36
C ARG A 121 -22.93 5.77 -6.07
N GLU A 122 -22.26 4.72 -5.59
CA GLU A 122 -21.02 4.20 -6.16
C GLU A 122 -21.29 3.29 -7.36
N LYS A 123 -22.39 2.55 -7.35
CA LYS A 123 -22.84 1.76 -8.51
C LYS A 123 -23.09 2.65 -9.75
N LYS A 124 -23.58 3.88 -9.55
CA LYS A 124 -23.79 4.85 -10.64
C LYS A 124 -22.49 5.48 -11.17
N GLN A 125 -21.45 5.55 -10.35
CA GLN A 125 -20.16 6.17 -10.74
C GLN A 125 -19.19 5.16 -11.36
N ASN A 126 -19.36 3.87 -11.11
CA ASN A 126 -18.54 2.81 -11.65
C ASN A 126 -19.40 1.59 -11.98
N PRO A 127 -19.81 1.40 -13.24
CA PRO A 127 -20.61 0.24 -13.67
C PRO A 127 -19.94 -1.10 -13.37
N ASP A 128 -18.59 -1.12 -13.26
CA ASP A 128 -17.81 -2.31 -12.88
C ASP A 128 -17.78 -2.56 -11.36
N SER A 129 -18.32 -1.64 -10.54
CA SER A 129 -18.36 -1.79 -9.07
C SER A 129 -19.36 -2.84 -8.56
N GLY A 130 -20.21 -3.34 -9.45
CA GLY A 130 -21.20 -4.38 -9.13
C GLY A 130 -20.62 -5.79 -8.96
N HIS A 131 -19.36 -6.01 -9.29
CA HIS A 131 -18.70 -7.31 -9.24
C HIS A 131 -17.69 -7.40 -8.09
N THR A 132 -18.15 -7.26 -6.85
CA THR A 132 -17.30 -7.50 -5.66
C THR A 132 -17.10 -8.99 -5.41
N ASP A 133 -17.92 -9.82 -6.02
CA ASP A 133 -17.82 -11.26 -5.90
C ASP A 133 -16.67 -11.80 -6.74
N ASN A 134 -15.91 -12.71 -6.15
CA ASN A 134 -14.78 -13.38 -6.81
C ASN A 134 -13.59 -12.47 -7.17
N CYS A 135 -13.30 -11.43 -6.39
CA CYS A 135 -12.06 -10.66 -6.53
C CYS A 135 -10.85 -11.44 -6.01
N GLY A 136 -9.69 -11.21 -6.63
CA GLY A 136 -8.44 -11.81 -6.20
C GLY A 136 -7.22 -11.02 -6.66
N HIS A 137 -6.07 -11.28 -6.04
CA HIS A 137 -4.82 -10.55 -6.29
C HIS A 137 -3.99 -11.14 -7.44
N GLY A 138 -4.59 -11.23 -8.63
CA GLY A 138 -3.90 -11.74 -9.82
C GLY A 138 -2.73 -10.88 -10.33
N CYS A 139 -2.66 -9.62 -9.93
CA CYS A 139 -1.53 -8.71 -10.23
C CYS A 139 -0.50 -8.61 -9.09
N GLY A 140 -0.73 -9.25 -7.94
CA GLY A 140 0.19 -9.18 -6.81
C GLY A 140 0.21 -7.83 -6.09
N HIS A 141 -0.86 -7.03 -6.14
CA HIS A 141 -0.89 -5.70 -5.49
C HIS A 141 -0.77 -5.80 -3.97
N GLN A 142 -1.20 -6.90 -3.33
CA GLN A 142 -0.92 -7.14 -1.90
C GLN A 142 0.58 -7.18 -1.60
N LEU A 143 1.40 -7.71 -2.52
CA LEU A 143 2.85 -7.72 -2.41
C LEU A 143 3.45 -6.33 -2.65
N ILE A 144 2.91 -5.58 -3.64
CA ILE A 144 3.37 -4.22 -3.94
C ILE A 144 3.09 -3.30 -2.77
N GLY A 145 1.88 -3.31 -2.22
CA GLY A 145 1.50 -2.50 -1.07
C GLY A 145 2.35 -2.83 0.16
N THR A 146 2.52 -4.11 0.47
CA THR A 146 3.31 -4.56 1.62
C THR A 146 4.81 -4.33 1.41
N GLY A 147 5.35 -4.58 0.22
CA GLY A 147 6.77 -4.33 -0.08
C GLY A 147 7.12 -2.84 0.03
N THR A 148 6.22 -1.98 -0.44
CA THR A 148 6.38 -0.52 -0.29
C THR A 148 6.31 -0.09 1.17
N LEU A 149 5.39 -0.66 1.97
CA LEU A 149 5.31 -0.47 3.41
C LEU A 149 6.63 -0.87 4.09
N ALA A 150 7.13 -2.06 3.82
CA ALA A 150 8.39 -2.57 4.38
C ALA A 150 9.57 -1.65 4.05
N SER A 151 9.65 -1.20 2.79
CA SER A 151 10.70 -0.31 2.32
C SER A 151 10.73 1.03 3.05
N VAL A 152 9.58 1.68 3.25
CA VAL A 152 9.54 2.98 3.95
C VAL A 152 9.81 2.84 5.44
N ILE A 153 9.41 1.73 6.07
CA ILE A 153 9.69 1.46 7.48
C ILE A 153 11.19 1.21 7.67
N ALA A 154 11.81 0.36 6.84
CA ALA A 154 13.23 0.08 6.91
C ALA A 154 14.08 1.33 6.66
N LEU A 155 13.71 2.14 5.68
CA LEU A 155 14.38 3.41 5.42
C LEU A 155 14.23 4.41 6.57
N LYS A 156 13.04 4.49 7.18
CA LYS A 156 12.81 5.30 8.39
C LYS A 156 13.72 4.85 9.53
N ASP A 157 13.81 3.54 9.79
CA ASP A 157 14.66 2.99 10.84
C ASP A 157 16.15 3.28 10.56
N PHE A 158 16.61 3.09 9.34
CA PHE A 158 17.94 3.46 8.88
C PHE A 158 18.24 4.96 9.08
N MET A 159 17.33 5.84 8.67
CA MET A 159 17.48 7.29 8.85
C MET A 159 17.60 7.69 10.33
N LYS A 160 16.84 7.02 11.20
CA LYS A 160 16.88 7.27 12.64
C LYS A 160 18.24 6.93 13.25
N GLU A 161 18.90 5.89 12.78
CA GLU A 161 20.21 5.44 13.25
C GLU A 161 21.36 6.31 12.75
N HIS A 162 21.28 6.74 11.47
CA HIS A 162 22.38 7.46 10.82
C HIS A 162 22.25 8.97 10.80
N GLN A 163 21.04 9.52 10.99
CA GLN A 163 20.78 10.97 10.95
C GLN A 163 19.77 11.39 12.03
N PRO A 164 20.13 11.35 13.31
CA PRO A 164 19.15 11.47 14.38
C PRO A 164 18.47 12.82 14.51
N GLU A 165 18.95 13.96 13.95
CA GLU A 165 18.36 15.25 14.41
C GLU A 165 18.11 16.39 13.43
N ARG A 166 18.64 16.52 12.22
CA ARG A 166 18.47 17.85 11.57
C ARG A 166 18.04 17.93 10.10
N ASN A 167 18.12 16.90 9.29
CA ASN A 167 17.71 16.97 7.87
C ASN A 167 17.16 15.65 7.33
N ASN A 168 16.36 14.95 8.14
CA ASN A 168 15.75 13.71 7.65
C ASN A 168 14.86 14.03 6.44
N PRO A 169 15.11 13.40 5.28
CA PRO A 169 14.24 13.54 4.12
C PRO A 169 12.79 13.27 4.49
N LEU A 170 11.87 13.97 3.85
CA LEU A 170 10.46 13.68 4.01
C LEU A 170 10.10 12.45 3.20
N LEU A 171 9.80 11.34 3.89
CA LEU A 171 9.30 10.12 3.27
C LEU A 171 7.78 10.23 3.10
N ARG A 172 7.29 9.96 1.89
CA ARG A 172 5.86 9.94 1.57
C ARG A 172 5.49 8.62 0.94
N LEU A 173 4.50 7.96 1.51
CA LEU A 173 3.86 6.79 0.94
C LEU A 173 2.43 7.15 0.53
N PRO A 174 2.18 7.62 -0.69
CA PRO A 174 0.84 7.72 -1.23
C PRO A 174 0.38 6.34 -1.71
N SER A 175 -0.83 5.96 -1.34
CA SER A 175 -1.52 4.86 -2.01
C SER A 175 -1.93 5.34 -3.41
N ARG A 176 -1.53 4.59 -4.44
CA ARG A 176 -1.86 4.96 -5.82
C ARG A 176 -3.17 4.33 -6.25
N ARG A 177 -3.99 5.16 -6.89
CA ARG A 177 -5.12 4.73 -7.72
C ARG A 177 -4.82 4.94 -9.19
N LYS A 178 -5.13 3.96 -10.02
CA LYS A 178 -5.21 4.18 -11.47
C LYS A 178 -6.23 5.28 -11.73
N ARG A 179 -5.80 6.36 -12.36
CA ARG A 179 -6.67 7.47 -12.75
C ARG A 179 -7.86 6.95 -13.55
N ARG A 180 -9.07 7.20 -13.06
CA ARG A 180 -10.21 7.35 -13.95
C ARG A 180 -9.85 8.47 -14.94
N ARG A 181 -9.96 8.25 -16.25
CA ARG A 181 -9.92 9.33 -17.25
C ARG A 181 -11.11 10.26 -16.96
N GLN A 182 -10.92 11.21 -16.05
CA GLN A 182 -11.77 12.40 -16.04
C GLN A 182 -11.07 13.43 -16.89
N SER A 183 -11.69 13.77 -17.98
CA SER A 183 -11.45 15.01 -18.71
C SER A 183 -11.57 16.17 -17.73
N GLY A 184 -10.47 16.86 -17.38
CA GLY A 184 -10.55 18.12 -16.61
C GLY A 184 -9.50 18.27 -15.50
N SER A 185 -8.39 18.82 -15.84
CA SER A 185 -7.59 19.90 -15.21
C SER A 185 -7.34 20.01 -13.70
N ARG A 186 -7.40 19.02 -12.82
CA ARG A 186 -7.11 19.24 -11.38
C ARG A 186 -5.92 18.51 -10.75
N THR A 187 -5.10 17.83 -11.52
CA THR A 187 -4.07 16.93 -10.96
C THR A 187 -2.65 17.50 -10.86
N ARG A 188 -2.44 18.81 -11.09
CA ARG A 188 -1.09 19.41 -11.07
C ARG A 188 -0.57 19.87 -9.68
N ARG A 189 -1.31 19.70 -8.58
CA ARG A 189 -0.95 20.27 -7.28
C ARG A 189 -0.52 19.30 -6.18
N LEU A 190 -0.44 17.99 -6.43
CA LEU A 190 -0.05 17.02 -5.40
C LEU A 190 1.47 16.80 -5.25
N PHE A 191 2.26 17.38 -6.16
CA PHE A 191 3.72 17.20 -6.20
C PHE A 191 4.52 18.53 -6.25
N ARG A 192 4.02 19.61 -5.64
CA ARG A 192 4.82 20.80 -5.40
C ARG A 192 5.07 21.00 -3.93
#